data_c7a76d2cdca3bf5f07d495b2082aabce
#
_entry.id   c7a76d2cdca3bf5f07d495b2082aabce
#
_cell.length_a   1.000
_cell.length_b   1.000
_cell.length_c   1.000
_cell.angle_alpha   90.00
_cell.angle_beta   90.00
_cell.angle_gamma   90.00
#
_symmetry.space_group_name_H-M   'P 1'
#
loop_
_entity.id
_entity.type
_entity.pdbx_description
1 polymer ?
#
loop_
_entity_poly.entity_id
_entity_poly.type
_entity_poly.pdbx_seq_one_letter_code
_entity_poly.pdbx_strand_id
1 'polypeptide(L)'
;MIKLYNDDCFKIMKQLKEENIKVDAIICDPPYVINYADWDKEFNMPLAIDLCYDLLKDDGNLILFQGWSNVAKTKELLDEKFTIQNWIVWDRIKGRGAKKNFVSTREDVLWYCKGNNPTYNKIYSNIPKKTGGMGKKNGQECRALTNVWYDISPIVPWSPERNGHPTQKPLQLMERCVTIWTNEGDTVLDFTMGSGTTGEACVNLGRNFIGIENDKQWFDVADKRINK
;
A
#
# COMPACT_ATOMS: atom_id res chain seq x y z
N MET A 1 -10.05 -6.11 -15.18
CA MET A 1 -11.12 -6.72 -14.34
C MET A 1 -11.14 -6.01 -12.99
N ILE A 2 -12.32 -5.58 -12.52
CA ILE A 2 -12.51 -4.99 -11.18
C ILE A 2 -13.52 -5.86 -10.44
N LYS A 3 -13.18 -6.24 -9.19
CA LYS A 3 -14.08 -6.96 -8.27
C LYS A 3 -14.06 -6.27 -6.91
N LEU A 4 -15.21 -5.87 -6.41
CA LEU A 4 -15.35 -5.18 -5.12
C LEU A 4 -16.29 -5.99 -4.22
N TYR A 5 -15.94 -6.13 -2.96
CA TYR A 5 -16.70 -6.89 -1.96
C TYR A 5 -16.98 -6.01 -0.74
N ASN A 6 -18.26 -5.90 -0.37
CA ASN A 6 -18.66 -5.26 0.88
C ASN A 6 -18.92 -6.34 1.93
N ASP A 7 -17.87 -6.80 2.58
CA ASP A 7 -17.92 -7.85 3.60
C ASP A 7 -16.64 -7.86 4.43
N ASP A 8 -16.56 -8.74 5.43
CA ASP A 8 -15.36 -8.99 6.23
C ASP A 8 -14.20 -9.50 5.36
N CYS A 9 -13.01 -8.89 5.53
CA CYS A 9 -11.86 -9.22 4.69
C CYS A 9 -11.39 -10.68 4.87
N PHE A 10 -11.43 -11.21 6.09
CA PHE A 10 -11.02 -12.59 6.35
C PHE A 10 -11.97 -13.61 5.71
N LYS A 11 -13.27 -13.29 5.68
CA LYS A 11 -14.26 -14.12 5.01
C LYS A 11 -14.02 -14.15 3.50
N ILE A 12 -13.87 -12.98 2.87
CA ILE A 12 -13.65 -12.89 1.43
C ILE A 12 -12.30 -13.45 1.02
N MET A 13 -11.22 -13.19 1.77
CA MET A 13 -9.90 -13.75 1.47
C MET A 13 -9.91 -15.30 1.54
N LYS A 14 -10.64 -15.90 2.48
CA LYS A 14 -10.83 -17.36 2.54
C LYS A 14 -11.60 -17.87 1.32
N GLN A 15 -12.69 -17.20 0.93
CA GLN A 15 -13.44 -17.54 -0.28
C GLN A 15 -12.55 -17.46 -1.53
N LEU A 16 -11.78 -16.38 -1.71
CA LEU A 16 -10.84 -16.25 -2.84
C LEU A 16 -9.79 -17.38 -2.87
N LYS A 17 -9.32 -17.80 -1.69
CA LYS A 17 -8.41 -18.95 -1.57
C LYS A 17 -9.09 -20.25 -2.00
N GLU A 18 -10.33 -20.52 -1.57
CA GLU A 18 -11.12 -21.70 -1.95
C GLU A 18 -11.41 -21.71 -3.47
N GLU A 19 -11.61 -20.55 -4.06
CA GLU A 19 -11.77 -20.34 -5.51
C GLU A 19 -10.44 -20.45 -6.28
N ASN A 20 -9.31 -20.71 -5.61
CA ASN A 20 -7.96 -20.75 -6.19
C ASN A 20 -7.55 -19.45 -6.90
N ILE A 21 -8.08 -18.31 -6.47
CA ILE A 21 -7.68 -17.01 -7.01
C ILE A 21 -6.26 -16.69 -6.54
N LYS A 22 -5.44 -16.24 -7.49
CA LYS A 22 -4.07 -15.75 -7.23
C LYS A 22 -3.90 -14.34 -7.76
N VAL A 23 -3.19 -13.52 -6.99
CA VAL A 23 -2.91 -12.12 -7.32
C VAL A 23 -1.40 -11.89 -7.47
N ASP A 24 -1.03 -10.90 -8.28
CA ASP A 24 0.37 -10.54 -8.53
C ASP A 24 0.95 -9.69 -7.40
N ALA A 25 0.11 -8.83 -6.82
CA ALA A 25 0.51 -8.01 -5.68
C ALA A 25 -0.65 -7.83 -4.68
N ILE A 26 -0.29 -7.67 -3.43
CA ILE A 26 -1.16 -7.17 -2.36
C ILE A 26 -0.59 -5.83 -1.91
N ILE A 27 -1.36 -4.76 -2.03
CA ILE A 27 -1.00 -3.40 -1.60
C ILE A 27 -2.10 -2.93 -0.65
N CYS A 28 -1.80 -2.87 0.63
CA CYS A 28 -2.81 -2.70 1.65
C CYS A 28 -2.35 -1.80 2.80
N ASP A 29 -3.28 -1.00 3.31
CA ASP A 29 -3.15 -0.17 4.51
C ASP A 29 -4.08 -0.72 5.60
N PRO A 30 -3.71 -1.82 6.30
CA PRO A 30 -4.57 -2.46 7.27
C PRO A 30 -4.69 -1.64 8.55
N PRO A 31 -5.68 -1.91 9.43
CA PRO A 31 -5.79 -1.28 10.73
C PRO A 31 -4.48 -1.40 11.54
N TYR A 32 -4.05 -0.27 12.15
CA TYR A 32 -2.79 -0.24 12.91
C TYR A 32 -2.96 -0.64 14.38
N VAL A 33 -4.20 -0.86 14.82
CA VAL A 33 -4.56 -1.23 16.20
C VAL A 33 -3.99 -0.22 17.23
N ILE A 34 -4.20 1.05 16.95
CA ILE A 34 -3.79 2.17 17.82
C ILE A 34 -4.97 2.87 18.49
N ASN A 35 -6.16 2.27 18.40
CA ASN A 35 -7.43 2.81 18.92
C ASN A 35 -7.78 4.18 18.33
N TYR A 36 -7.50 4.38 17.05
CA TYR A 36 -7.82 5.61 16.34
C TYR A 36 -9.32 5.76 16.11
N ALA A 37 -10.01 4.67 15.83
CA ALA A 37 -11.44 4.57 15.58
C ALA A 37 -11.95 3.18 15.99
N ASP A 38 -13.27 2.94 15.92
CA ASP A 38 -13.85 1.66 16.31
C ASP A 38 -13.37 0.48 15.47
N TRP A 39 -13.10 0.70 14.18
CA TRP A 39 -12.53 -0.30 13.28
C TRP A 39 -11.03 -0.57 13.51
N ASP A 40 -10.32 0.28 14.29
CA ASP A 40 -8.88 0.17 14.56
C ASP A 40 -8.58 -0.41 15.96
N LYS A 41 -9.54 -1.09 16.58
CA LYS A 41 -9.36 -1.68 17.91
C LYS A 41 -8.75 -3.07 17.87
N GLU A 42 -9.15 -3.89 16.93
CA GLU A 42 -8.72 -5.28 16.80
C GLU A 42 -8.52 -5.64 15.33
N PHE A 43 -7.40 -6.28 15.03
CA PHE A 43 -7.13 -6.84 13.71
C PHE A 43 -6.22 -8.07 13.83
N ASN A 44 -6.63 -9.20 13.24
CA ASN A 44 -5.86 -10.44 13.27
C ASN A 44 -4.77 -10.43 12.20
N MET A 45 -3.68 -9.72 12.45
CA MET A 45 -2.55 -9.58 11.52
C MET A 45 -1.92 -10.95 11.16
N PRO A 46 -1.69 -11.90 12.09
CA PRO A 46 -1.19 -13.24 11.72
C PRO A 46 -2.07 -13.93 10.67
N LEU A 47 -3.39 -13.96 10.87
CA LEU A 47 -4.30 -14.56 9.89
C LEU A 47 -4.30 -13.82 8.54
N ALA A 48 -4.22 -12.48 8.57
CA ALA A 48 -4.11 -11.69 7.35
C ALA A 48 -2.85 -12.07 6.56
N ILE A 49 -1.72 -12.19 7.23
CA ILE A 49 -0.43 -12.59 6.63
C ILE A 49 -0.50 -14.00 6.04
N ASP A 50 -1.13 -14.96 6.74
CA ASP A 50 -1.34 -16.32 6.25
C ASP A 50 -2.15 -16.32 4.94
N LEU A 51 -3.26 -15.59 4.93
CA LEU A 51 -4.12 -15.49 3.75
C LEU A 51 -3.43 -14.74 2.60
N CYS A 52 -2.64 -13.70 2.90
CA CYS A 52 -1.82 -13.04 1.88
C CYS A 52 -0.85 -14.02 1.22
N TYR A 53 -0.18 -14.86 2.01
CA TYR A 53 0.72 -15.88 1.48
C TYR A 53 -0.01 -16.86 0.55
N ASP A 54 -1.20 -17.28 0.95
CA ASP A 54 -2.02 -18.21 0.15
C ASP A 54 -2.53 -17.58 -1.14
N LEU A 55 -2.88 -16.30 -1.14
CA LEU A 55 -3.44 -15.60 -2.30
C LEU A 55 -2.39 -15.08 -3.29
N LEU A 56 -1.16 -14.84 -2.87
CA LEU A 56 -0.11 -14.39 -3.76
C LEU A 56 0.38 -15.49 -4.68
N LYS A 57 0.65 -15.14 -5.94
CA LYS A 57 1.45 -15.95 -6.86
C LYS A 57 2.86 -16.12 -6.32
N ASP A 58 3.61 -17.10 -6.84
CA ASP A 58 5.04 -17.20 -6.61
C ASP A 58 5.71 -15.91 -7.13
N ASP A 59 6.69 -15.39 -6.39
CA ASP A 59 7.32 -14.09 -6.61
C ASP A 59 6.38 -12.88 -6.52
N GLY A 60 5.12 -13.06 -6.08
CA GLY A 60 4.16 -11.98 -5.86
C GLY A 60 4.58 -11.03 -4.74
N ASN A 61 4.28 -9.76 -4.92
CA ASN A 61 4.64 -8.67 -4.02
C ASN A 61 3.62 -8.48 -2.88
N LEU A 62 4.10 -8.31 -1.66
CA LEU A 62 3.31 -7.90 -0.50
C LEU A 62 3.80 -6.55 0.01
N ILE A 63 2.94 -5.55 -0.04
CA ILE A 63 3.20 -4.19 0.43
C ILE A 63 2.19 -3.85 1.51
N LEU A 64 2.69 -3.72 2.75
CA LEU A 64 1.86 -3.35 3.89
C LEU A 64 2.30 -2.00 4.45
N PHE A 65 1.37 -1.09 4.55
CA PHE A 65 1.54 0.14 5.33
C PHE A 65 1.40 -0.17 6.81
N GLN A 66 2.15 0.54 7.65
CA GLN A 66 2.08 0.33 9.10
C GLN A 66 2.53 1.57 9.87
N GLY A 67 1.93 1.76 11.05
CA GLY A 67 2.36 2.76 12.01
C GLY A 67 3.65 2.37 12.74
N TRP A 68 4.46 3.35 13.11
CA TRP A 68 5.75 3.16 13.79
C TRP A 68 5.66 2.31 15.08
N SER A 69 4.52 2.32 15.77
CA SER A 69 4.33 1.57 17.01
C SER A 69 4.27 0.06 16.83
N ASN A 70 3.77 -0.41 15.69
CA ASN A 70 3.49 -1.82 15.43
C ASN A 70 4.31 -2.41 14.27
N VAL A 71 5.05 -1.58 13.53
CA VAL A 71 5.80 -2.03 12.35
C VAL A 71 6.82 -3.13 12.66
N ALA A 72 7.50 -3.07 13.82
CA ALA A 72 8.46 -4.10 14.21
C ALA A 72 7.79 -5.46 14.43
N LYS A 73 6.65 -5.49 15.13
CA LYS A 73 5.88 -6.71 15.36
C LYS A 73 5.31 -7.28 14.05
N THR A 74 4.80 -6.43 13.17
CA THR A 74 4.32 -6.86 11.84
C THR A 74 5.47 -7.43 11.02
N LYS A 75 6.66 -6.81 11.08
CA LYS A 75 7.86 -7.30 10.41
C LYS A 75 8.25 -8.71 10.89
N GLU A 76 8.28 -8.94 12.20
CA GLU A 76 8.59 -10.26 12.77
C GLU A 76 7.67 -11.35 12.20
N LEU A 77 6.36 -11.09 12.14
CA LEU A 77 5.39 -12.03 11.56
C LEU A 77 5.61 -12.27 10.05
N LEU A 78 6.00 -11.23 9.31
CA LEU A 78 6.26 -11.34 7.88
C LEU A 78 7.55 -12.11 7.59
N ASP A 79 8.59 -11.94 8.40
CA ASP A 79 9.88 -12.63 8.27
C ASP A 79 9.77 -14.16 8.35
N GLU A 80 8.70 -14.68 8.98
CA GLU A 80 8.45 -16.12 9.08
C GLU A 80 8.06 -16.77 7.74
N LYS A 81 7.50 -16.00 6.79
CA LYS A 81 6.89 -16.54 5.56
C LYS A 81 7.36 -15.90 4.29
N PHE A 82 7.82 -14.67 4.34
CA PHE A 82 8.14 -13.85 3.19
C PHE A 82 9.60 -13.41 3.19
N THR A 83 10.13 -13.11 2.03
CA THR A 83 11.45 -12.54 1.87
C THR A 83 11.35 -11.01 1.85
N ILE A 84 11.98 -10.36 2.83
CA ILE A 84 12.02 -8.90 2.86
C ILE A 84 12.80 -8.34 1.66
N GLN A 85 12.23 -7.35 0.99
CA GLN A 85 12.88 -6.64 -0.11
C GLN A 85 13.36 -5.26 0.35
N ASN A 86 12.52 -4.51 1.06
CA ASN A 86 12.89 -3.22 1.62
C ASN A 86 11.93 -2.77 2.72
N TRP A 87 12.38 -1.82 3.50
CA TRP A 87 11.58 -1.06 4.45
C TRP A 87 11.62 0.40 4.03
N ILE A 88 10.49 0.90 3.54
CA ILE A 88 10.34 2.25 3.03
C ILE A 88 9.72 3.13 4.11
N VAL A 89 10.15 4.38 4.19
CA VAL A 89 9.55 5.40 5.03
C VAL A 89 8.88 6.43 4.13
N TRP A 90 7.58 6.60 4.29
CA TRP A 90 6.89 7.75 3.72
C TRP A 90 6.82 8.86 4.77
N ASP A 91 7.55 9.94 4.52
CA ASP A 91 7.49 11.16 5.33
C ASP A 91 6.33 12.01 4.84
N ARG A 92 5.29 12.14 5.66
CA ARG A 92 4.10 12.94 5.37
C ARG A 92 4.37 14.45 5.41
N ILE A 93 5.61 14.89 5.77
CA ILE A 93 6.01 16.29 5.91
C ILE A 93 5.23 17.01 7.03
N LYS A 94 3.93 16.73 7.16
CA LYS A 94 3.04 17.27 8.19
C LYS A 94 2.75 16.22 9.24
N GLY A 95 3.34 16.39 10.41
CA GLY A 95 3.06 15.54 11.56
C GLY A 95 1.92 16.08 12.41
N ARG A 96 1.35 15.21 13.23
CA ARG A 96 0.46 15.59 14.31
C ARG A 96 1.32 15.92 15.55
N GLY A 97 1.06 17.06 16.18
CA GLY A 97 1.83 17.53 17.32
C GLY A 97 1.69 16.60 18.52
N ALA A 98 2.82 16.32 19.16
CA ALA A 98 2.85 15.67 20.47
C ALA A 98 3.38 16.68 21.50
N LYS A 99 2.69 16.78 22.64
CA LYS A 99 3.10 17.70 23.72
C LYS A 99 4.34 17.22 24.48
N LYS A 100 4.61 15.90 24.48
CA LYS A 100 5.63 15.24 25.31
C LYS A 100 6.60 14.35 24.53
N ASN A 101 6.55 14.37 23.20
CA ASN A 101 7.39 13.56 22.32
C ASN A 101 7.62 14.26 20.99
N PHE A 102 8.38 13.63 20.09
CA PHE A 102 8.57 14.14 18.74
C PHE A 102 7.27 14.09 17.94
N VAL A 103 7.11 15.04 17.01
CA VAL A 103 6.04 15.01 16.03
C VAL A 103 6.25 13.83 15.09
N SER A 104 5.27 12.93 14.99
CA SER A 104 5.35 11.81 14.06
C SER A 104 4.92 12.24 12.66
N THR A 105 5.87 12.21 11.72
CA THR A 105 5.62 12.54 10.31
C THR A 105 5.64 11.31 9.41
N ARG A 106 6.11 10.17 9.91
CA ARG A 106 6.38 8.98 9.10
C ARG A 106 5.25 7.96 9.15
N GLU A 107 5.05 7.29 8.03
CA GLU A 107 4.44 5.97 7.95
C GLU A 107 5.43 5.00 7.34
N ASP A 108 5.36 3.76 7.77
CA ASP A 108 6.26 2.70 7.32
C ASP A 108 5.58 1.86 6.25
N VAL A 109 6.32 1.52 5.20
CA VAL A 109 5.84 0.65 4.11
C VAL A 109 6.78 -0.55 4.04
N LEU A 110 6.28 -1.70 4.41
CA LEU A 110 7.02 -2.95 4.38
C LEU A 110 6.83 -3.61 3.01
N TRP A 111 7.91 -3.79 2.27
CA TRP A 111 7.91 -4.50 1.00
C TRP A 111 8.53 -5.89 1.13
N TYR A 112 7.72 -6.89 0.89
CA TYR A 112 8.06 -8.30 0.92
C TYR A 112 7.70 -9.00 -0.39
N CYS A 113 8.25 -10.19 -0.59
CA CYS A 113 7.96 -11.06 -1.73
C CYS A 113 7.73 -12.50 -1.24
N LYS A 114 6.80 -13.21 -1.87
CA LYS A 114 6.57 -14.63 -1.59
C LYS A 114 7.71 -15.54 -2.09
N GLY A 115 8.57 -15.05 -2.94
CA GLY A 115 9.76 -15.73 -3.48
C GLY A 115 10.99 -14.85 -3.40
N ASN A 116 11.81 -14.87 -4.45
CA ASN A 116 13.07 -14.15 -4.50
C ASN A 116 13.24 -13.25 -5.73
N ASN A 117 12.27 -13.26 -6.65
CA ASN A 117 12.35 -12.52 -7.91
C ASN A 117 11.10 -11.66 -8.16
N PRO A 118 10.78 -10.69 -7.27
CA PRO A 118 9.60 -9.87 -7.36
C PRO A 118 9.64 -8.93 -8.57
N THR A 119 8.47 -8.56 -9.07
CA THR A 119 8.34 -7.43 -9.99
C THR A 119 8.83 -6.15 -9.30
N TYR A 120 9.78 -5.48 -9.92
CA TYR A 120 10.30 -4.19 -9.47
C TYR A 120 10.57 -3.27 -10.67
N ASN A 121 9.73 -2.29 -10.85
CA ASN A 121 9.87 -1.27 -11.88
C ASN A 121 10.59 -0.06 -11.29
N LYS A 122 11.86 0.11 -11.66
CA LYS A 122 12.68 1.20 -11.16
C LYS A 122 12.16 2.54 -11.64
N ILE A 123 11.84 3.42 -10.71
CA ILE A 123 11.44 4.80 -11.00
C ILE A 123 12.50 5.80 -10.52
N TYR A 124 12.42 7.02 -11.04
CA TYR A 124 13.36 8.09 -10.75
C TYR A 124 12.63 9.26 -10.09
N SER A 125 13.31 9.90 -9.15
CA SER A 125 12.82 11.10 -8.49
C SER A 125 13.01 12.32 -9.40
N ASN A 126 12.37 13.43 -9.05
CA ASN A 126 12.62 14.71 -9.72
C ASN A 126 13.91 15.40 -9.26
N ILE A 127 14.70 14.77 -8.41
CA ILE A 127 15.94 15.34 -7.89
C ILE A 127 17.09 15.07 -8.87
N PRO A 128 17.73 16.13 -9.39
CA PRO A 128 18.89 15.98 -10.27
C PRO A 128 20.04 15.23 -9.58
N LYS A 129 20.77 14.46 -10.34
CA LYS A 129 22.06 13.92 -9.85
C LYS A 129 23.00 15.09 -9.57
N LYS A 130 23.55 15.16 -8.36
CA LYS A 130 24.65 16.10 -8.11
C LYS A 130 25.83 15.68 -9.00
N THR A 131 26.29 16.60 -9.81
CA THR A 131 27.46 16.42 -10.67
C THR A 131 28.71 16.34 -9.81
N GLY A 132 29.10 15.13 -9.44
CA GLY A 132 30.35 14.80 -8.77
C GLY A 132 30.91 13.55 -9.43
N GLY A 133 31.73 13.72 -10.45
CA GLY A 133 32.75 12.78 -10.93
C GLY A 133 32.33 11.48 -11.59
N MET A 134 31.15 10.94 -11.42
CA MET A 134 30.68 9.76 -12.14
C MET A 134 29.50 10.14 -13.01
N GLY A 135 29.83 10.40 -14.25
CA GLY A 135 28.95 10.93 -15.26
C GLY A 135 27.59 10.27 -15.42
N LYS A 136 26.75 10.90 -16.20
CA LYS A 136 25.47 10.43 -16.71
C LYS A 136 25.60 8.99 -17.27
N LYS A 137 25.61 7.97 -16.38
CA LYS A 137 25.49 6.59 -16.85
C LYS A 137 24.04 6.42 -17.32
N ASN A 138 23.88 6.03 -18.56
CA ASN A 138 22.61 5.69 -19.21
C ASN A 138 21.62 6.86 -19.46
N GLY A 139 22.10 8.10 -19.65
CA GLY A 139 21.22 9.21 -20.04
C GLY A 139 20.26 9.73 -18.94
N GLN A 140 20.24 9.12 -17.76
CA GLN A 140 19.36 9.52 -16.67
C GLN A 140 19.93 10.72 -15.90
N GLU A 141 19.21 11.83 -15.94
CA GLU A 141 19.60 13.08 -15.26
C GLU A 141 19.18 13.12 -13.79
N CYS A 142 18.13 12.37 -13.40
CA CYS A 142 17.60 12.32 -12.05
C CYS A 142 18.09 11.11 -11.27
N ARG A 143 18.01 11.20 -9.93
CA ARG A 143 18.36 10.10 -9.04
C ARG A 143 17.26 9.03 -9.07
N ALA A 144 17.64 7.76 -8.93
CA ALA A 144 16.66 6.73 -8.61
C ALA A 144 15.93 7.09 -7.31
N LEU A 145 14.66 6.71 -7.23
CA LEU A 145 13.88 6.85 -6.00
C LEU A 145 14.58 6.06 -4.88
N THR A 146 14.63 6.66 -3.70
CA THR A 146 15.17 6.01 -2.49
C THR A 146 14.04 5.36 -1.69
N ASN A 147 14.38 4.70 -0.60
CA ASN A 147 13.42 4.15 0.35
C ASN A 147 12.94 5.18 1.40
N VAL A 148 13.21 6.47 1.22
CA VAL A 148 12.64 7.57 2.00
C VAL A 148 11.90 8.49 1.04
N TRP A 149 10.57 8.53 1.16
CA TRP A 149 9.69 9.30 0.30
C TRP A 149 9.17 10.52 1.05
N TYR A 150 9.56 11.71 0.63
CA TYR A 150 9.19 13.00 1.24
C TYR A 150 8.58 13.98 0.23
N ASP A 151 8.34 13.53 -0.98
CA ASP A 151 7.85 14.33 -2.11
C ASP A 151 6.34 14.20 -2.35
N ILE A 152 5.64 13.39 -1.56
CA ILE A 152 4.18 13.23 -1.59
C ILE A 152 3.60 13.67 -0.26
N SER A 153 2.81 14.73 -0.29
CA SER A 153 2.10 15.22 0.90
C SER A 153 0.86 14.39 1.21
N PRO A 154 0.45 14.27 2.48
CA PRO A 154 -0.83 13.71 2.83
C PRO A 154 -1.98 14.59 2.31
N ILE A 155 -3.17 14.01 2.20
CA ILE A 155 -4.36 14.73 1.81
C ILE A 155 -4.68 15.81 2.85
N VAL A 156 -4.81 17.03 2.38
CA VAL A 156 -5.17 18.19 3.21
C VAL A 156 -6.68 18.47 3.12
N PRO A 157 -7.28 19.19 4.09
CA PRO A 157 -8.73 19.43 4.11
C PRO A 157 -9.32 20.05 2.84
N TRP A 158 -8.53 20.80 2.09
CA TRP A 158 -8.92 21.50 0.84
C TRP A 158 -8.47 20.75 -0.43
N SER A 159 -7.95 19.53 -0.30
CA SER A 159 -7.57 18.73 -1.47
C SER A 159 -8.83 18.32 -2.26
N PRO A 160 -8.82 18.47 -3.60
CA PRO A 160 -9.94 18.07 -4.45
C PRO A 160 -10.17 16.53 -4.44
N GLU A 161 -9.16 15.74 -4.13
CA GLU A 161 -9.29 14.28 -4.02
C GLU A 161 -9.87 13.81 -2.68
N ARG A 162 -10.09 14.74 -1.73
CA ARG A 162 -10.60 14.39 -0.40
C ARG A 162 -12.05 13.93 -0.47
N ASN A 163 -12.31 12.71 -0.03
CA ASN A 163 -13.64 12.11 0.00
C ASN A 163 -14.25 11.95 1.42
N GLY A 164 -13.53 12.41 2.45
CA GLY A 164 -13.98 12.38 3.84
C GLY A 164 -13.47 11.20 4.65
N HIS A 165 -12.87 10.18 4.03
CA HIS A 165 -12.29 9.07 4.76
C HIS A 165 -11.14 9.56 5.66
N PRO A 166 -11.11 9.17 6.96
CA PRO A 166 -10.20 9.78 7.95
C PRO A 166 -8.72 9.45 7.71
N THR A 167 -8.42 8.33 7.08
CA THR A 167 -7.07 7.85 6.79
C THR A 167 -6.79 7.69 5.30
N GLN A 168 -7.55 8.39 4.45
CA GLN A 168 -7.38 8.31 3.00
C GLN A 168 -5.92 8.54 2.59
N LYS A 169 -5.35 7.61 1.83
CA LYS A 169 -4.02 7.77 1.23
C LYS A 169 -4.09 8.64 -0.03
N PRO A 170 -3.06 9.45 -0.33
CA PRO A 170 -2.98 10.21 -1.58
C PRO A 170 -2.96 9.29 -2.81
N LEU A 171 -3.70 9.66 -3.86
CA LEU A 171 -3.72 8.89 -5.11
C LEU A 171 -2.31 8.75 -5.70
N GLN A 172 -1.54 9.83 -5.71
CA GLN A 172 -0.15 9.81 -6.18
C GLN A 172 0.74 8.79 -5.45
N LEU A 173 0.50 8.57 -4.14
CA LEU A 173 1.23 7.56 -3.37
C LEU A 173 0.88 6.15 -3.82
N MET A 174 -0.41 5.86 -4.01
CA MET A 174 -0.86 4.54 -4.43
C MET A 174 -0.49 4.26 -5.90
N GLU A 175 -0.55 5.26 -6.78
CA GLU A 175 -0.06 5.14 -8.16
C GLU A 175 1.45 4.83 -8.20
N ARG A 176 2.24 5.45 -7.31
CA ARG A 176 3.66 5.09 -7.14
C ARG A 176 3.82 3.63 -6.73
N CYS A 177 3.08 3.18 -5.74
CA CYS A 177 3.13 1.79 -5.26
C CYS A 177 2.75 0.81 -6.39
N VAL A 178 1.62 1.03 -7.06
CA VAL A 178 1.17 0.20 -8.18
C VAL A 178 2.20 0.17 -9.31
N THR A 179 2.78 1.33 -9.68
CA THR A 179 3.80 1.40 -10.73
C THR A 179 5.06 0.61 -10.41
N ILE A 180 5.54 0.70 -9.15
CA ILE A 180 6.80 0.05 -8.76
C ILE A 180 6.66 -1.47 -8.74
N TRP A 181 5.56 -1.98 -8.21
CA TRP A 181 5.45 -3.39 -7.82
C TRP A 181 4.55 -4.24 -8.70
N THR A 182 3.99 -3.64 -9.78
CA THR A 182 3.14 -4.36 -10.73
C THR A 182 3.39 -3.94 -12.17
N ASN A 183 3.01 -4.81 -13.11
CA ASN A 183 2.96 -4.51 -14.54
C ASN A 183 1.52 -4.28 -14.98
N GLU A 184 1.32 -3.70 -16.18
CA GLU A 184 0.00 -3.58 -16.78
C GLU A 184 -0.65 -4.98 -16.96
N GLY A 185 -1.93 -5.09 -16.60
CA GLY A 185 -2.66 -6.35 -16.60
C GLY A 185 -2.52 -7.20 -15.34
N ASP A 186 -1.56 -6.92 -14.46
CA ASP A 186 -1.42 -7.59 -13.17
C ASP A 186 -2.66 -7.36 -12.28
N THR A 187 -2.92 -8.29 -11.37
CA THR A 187 -4.03 -8.21 -10.41
C THR A 187 -3.50 -7.79 -9.04
N VAL A 188 -4.07 -6.71 -8.51
CA VAL A 188 -3.78 -6.18 -7.18
C VAL A 188 -4.95 -6.48 -6.24
N LEU A 189 -4.64 -6.95 -5.03
CA LEU A 189 -5.60 -7.06 -3.92
C LEU A 189 -5.32 -5.99 -2.87
N ASP A 190 -6.39 -5.31 -2.46
CA ASP A 190 -6.42 -4.50 -1.23
C ASP A 190 -7.55 -5.01 -0.34
N PHE A 191 -7.20 -5.70 0.75
CA PHE A 191 -8.16 -6.36 1.60
C PHE A 191 -8.80 -5.44 2.66
N THR A 192 -8.40 -4.16 2.73
CA THR A 192 -9.00 -3.11 3.55
C THR A 192 -8.98 -1.79 2.77
N MET A 193 -9.66 -1.79 1.59
CA MET A 193 -9.49 -0.73 0.58
C MET A 193 -9.99 0.65 1.01
N GLY A 194 -10.75 0.75 2.11
CA GLY A 194 -11.31 2.00 2.60
C GLY A 194 -12.09 2.74 1.50
N SER A 195 -11.67 3.96 1.20
CA SER A 195 -12.27 4.77 0.14
C SER A 195 -11.75 4.51 -1.27
N GLY A 196 -11.05 3.39 -1.51
CA GLY A 196 -10.71 2.87 -2.83
C GLY A 196 -9.55 3.55 -3.56
N THR A 197 -8.61 4.18 -2.85
CA THR A 197 -7.48 4.87 -3.51
C THR A 197 -6.59 3.91 -4.31
N THR A 198 -6.31 2.73 -3.75
CA THR A 198 -5.54 1.68 -4.44
C THR A 198 -6.24 1.21 -5.71
N GLY A 199 -7.58 1.05 -5.64
CA GLY A 199 -8.40 0.65 -6.79
C GLY A 199 -8.39 1.69 -7.90
N GLU A 200 -8.57 2.98 -7.57
CA GLU A 200 -8.46 4.06 -8.57
C GLU A 200 -7.07 4.09 -9.21
N ALA A 201 -6.00 3.93 -8.44
CA ALA A 201 -4.64 3.84 -8.97
C ALA A 201 -4.48 2.66 -9.95
N CYS A 202 -5.06 1.49 -9.62
CA CYS A 202 -5.05 0.32 -10.48
C CYS A 202 -5.78 0.57 -11.81
N VAL A 203 -6.95 1.19 -11.77
CA VAL A 203 -7.72 1.53 -12.98
C VAL A 203 -6.94 2.51 -13.86
N ASN A 204 -6.41 3.60 -13.26
CA ASN A 204 -5.64 4.61 -13.98
C ASN A 204 -4.42 4.02 -14.70
N LEU A 205 -3.83 2.97 -14.14
CA LEU A 205 -2.60 2.36 -14.62
C LEU A 205 -2.81 1.04 -15.39
N GLY A 206 -4.06 0.66 -15.67
CA GLY A 206 -4.37 -0.55 -16.44
C GLY A 206 -4.15 -1.86 -15.71
N ARG A 207 -4.29 -1.87 -14.37
CA ARG A 207 -4.22 -3.09 -13.53
C ARG A 207 -5.61 -3.62 -13.24
N ASN A 208 -5.70 -4.92 -13.01
CA ASN A 208 -6.88 -5.53 -12.41
C ASN A 208 -6.89 -5.27 -10.90
N PHE A 209 -8.07 -5.18 -10.30
CA PHE A 209 -8.19 -4.88 -8.89
C PHE A 209 -9.24 -5.75 -8.20
N ILE A 210 -8.90 -6.24 -7.01
CA ILE A 210 -9.82 -6.87 -6.06
C ILE A 210 -9.77 -6.02 -4.78
N GLY A 211 -10.91 -5.45 -4.39
CA GLY A 211 -11.02 -4.61 -3.20
C GLY A 211 -12.04 -5.15 -2.22
N ILE A 212 -11.73 -5.12 -0.93
CA ILE A 212 -12.62 -5.54 0.14
C ILE A 212 -12.76 -4.39 1.14
N GLU A 213 -14.00 -4.05 1.52
CA GLU A 213 -14.31 -3.06 2.53
C GLU A 213 -15.53 -3.48 3.33
N ASN A 214 -15.39 -3.51 4.63
CA ASN A 214 -16.46 -3.95 5.54
C ASN A 214 -17.51 -2.87 5.78
N ASP A 215 -17.09 -1.60 5.88
CA ASP A 215 -17.99 -0.48 6.11
C ASP A 215 -18.71 -0.10 4.81
N LYS A 216 -20.05 -0.22 4.83
CA LYS A 216 -20.88 0.07 3.65
C LYS A 216 -20.72 1.50 3.13
N GLN A 217 -20.53 2.47 4.03
CA GLN A 217 -20.36 3.88 3.63
C GLN A 217 -19.08 4.04 2.81
N TRP A 218 -17.97 3.46 3.30
CA TRP A 218 -16.69 3.55 2.61
C TRP A 218 -16.64 2.68 1.35
N PHE A 219 -17.31 1.54 1.38
CA PHE A 219 -17.51 0.73 0.18
C PHE A 219 -18.19 1.51 -0.94
N ASP A 220 -19.30 2.23 -0.65
CA ASP A 220 -20.02 3.02 -1.65
C ASP A 220 -19.19 4.18 -2.20
N VAL A 221 -18.33 4.77 -1.37
CA VAL A 221 -17.37 5.78 -1.80
C VAL A 221 -16.32 5.17 -2.73
N ALA A 222 -15.80 4.01 -2.37
CA ALA A 222 -14.81 3.29 -3.17
C ALA A 222 -15.38 2.84 -4.52
N ASP A 223 -16.59 2.26 -4.53
CA ASP A 223 -17.26 1.80 -5.74
C ASP A 223 -17.47 2.95 -6.75
N LYS A 224 -17.98 4.09 -6.29
CA LYS A 224 -18.13 5.29 -7.11
C LYS A 224 -16.80 5.85 -7.62
N ARG A 225 -15.73 5.68 -6.85
CA ARG A 225 -14.39 6.19 -7.20
C ARG A 225 -13.72 5.32 -8.26
N ILE A 226 -13.89 4.02 -8.16
CA ILE A 226 -13.20 3.02 -8.99
C ILE A 226 -13.94 2.79 -10.32
N ASN A 227 -15.28 2.84 -10.32
CA ASN A 227 -16.13 2.59 -11.48
C ASN A 227 -16.64 3.90 -12.17
N LYS A 228 -15.82 4.95 -12.12
CA LYS A 228 -16.11 6.24 -12.81
C LYS A 228 -16.18 6.07 -14.31
#